data_216d91e7f33ff8cc16e1a5ae5eeab0b7
#
_entry.id   216d91e7f33ff8cc16e1a5ae5eeab0b7
#
_cell.length_a   1.000
_cell.length_b   1.000
_cell.length_c   1.000
_cell.angle_alpha   90.00
_cell.angle_beta   90.00
_cell.angle_gamma   90.00
#
_symmetry.space_group_name_H-M   'P 1'
#
loop_
_entity.id
_entity.type
_entity.pdbx_description
1 polymer ?
#
loop_
_entity_poly.entity_id
_entity_poly.type
_entity_poly.pdbx_seq_one_letter_code
_entity_poly.pdbx_strand_id
1 'polypeptide(L)'
;MPKVFYNGSIATFRGRIGNLIFRQLPDGTTVVSHAPPKETGRRKKRAKEKRSPRQKEHNERFGKAARYGRAAQVHPVYVELAAAEPMKTAYNFAVKDWFHPPEIHRLERQNGRILVEATDNIMVARVRITILDHDGKILEQGEAVRSAGDCWEITPQIEGATIRAEAWDLAKHVTKLVMEQ
;
A
#
# COMPACT_ATOMS: atom_id res chain seq x y z
N MET A 1 -2.54 13.94 25.83
CA MET A 1 -4.01 13.89 25.86
C MET A 1 -4.42 13.32 27.23
N PRO A 2 -5.34 13.94 27.98
CA PRO A 2 -5.78 13.38 29.25
C PRO A 2 -6.57 12.09 28.98
N LYS A 3 -6.11 10.98 29.56
CA LYS A 3 -6.84 9.73 29.61
C LYS A 3 -7.75 9.79 30.83
N VAL A 4 -9.05 9.66 30.62
CA VAL A 4 -10.02 9.54 31.71
C VAL A 4 -10.35 8.06 31.87
N PHE A 5 -9.97 7.49 33.01
CA PHE A 5 -10.37 6.15 33.39
C PHE A 5 -11.63 6.23 34.23
N TYR A 6 -12.70 5.60 33.78
CA TYR A 6 -13.94 5.45 34.55
C TYR A 6 -14.11 4.02 35.01
N ASN A 7 -14.35 3.84 36.30
CA ASN A 7 -14.72 2.57 36.89
C ASN A 7 -16.10 2.09 36.39
N GLY A 8 -16.11 0.98 35.68
CA GLY A 8 -17.16 -0.03 35.60
C GLY A 8 -18.53 0.32 34.99
N SER A 9 -19.03 1.55 35.05
CA SER A 9 -20.41 1.84 34.66
C SER A 9 -20.58 2.72 33.41
N ILE A 10 -19.51 3.26 32.83
CA ILE A 10 -19.54 4.07 31.60
C ILE A 10 -18.58 3.48 30.55
N ALA A 11 -18.45 2.18 30.52
CA ALA A 11 -17.50 1.47 29.66
C ALA A 11 -17.80 1.58 28.15
N THR A 12 -18.94 2.16 27.73
CA THR A 12 -19.37 2.16 26.34
C THR A 12 -19.90 3.49 25.83
N PHE A 13 -19.54 4.63 26.47
CA PHE A 13 -20.02 5.91 25.99
C PHE A 13 -19.32 6.32 24.70
N ARG A 14 -20.09 6.43 23.63
CA ARG A 14 -19.65 6.89 22.31
C ARG A 14 -20.53 8.03 21.86
N GLY A 15 -19.93 9.19 21.57
CA GLY A 15 -20.70 10.33 21.13
C GLY A 15 -20.12 11.67 21.55
N ARG A 16 -20.94 12.71 21.58
CA ARG A 16 -20.55 14.08 21.93
C ARG A 16 -21.36 14.59 23.11
N ILE A 17 -20.66 15.13 24.10
CA ILE A 17 -21.29 15.89 25.20
C ILE A 17 -20.66 17.28 25.21
N GLY A 18 -21.43 18.30 24.90
CA GLY A 18 -20.96 19.67 24.85
C GLY A 18 -19.79 19.85 23.87
N ASN A 19 -18.62 20.19 24.40
CA ASN A 19 -17.39 20.37 23.63
C ASN A 19 -16.46 19.16 23.66
N LEU A 20 -16.91 18.02 24.21
CA LEU A 20 -16.13 16.79 24.29
C LEU A 20 -16.69 15.73 23.34
N ILE A 21 -15.77 15.03 22.66
CA ILE A 21 -16.06 13.89 21.80
C ILE A 21 -15.45 12.66 22.44
N PHE A 22 -16.26 11.65 22.68
CA PHE A 22 -15.89 10.33 23.20
C PHE A 22 -15.82 9.34 22.05
N ARG A 23 -14.71 8.66 21.92
CA ARG A 23 -14.48 7.60 20.90
C ARG A 23 -14.00 6.36 21.62
N GLN A 24 -14.62 5.23 21.34
CA GLN A 24 -14.14 3.93 21.76
C GLN A 24 -13.23 3.36 20.69
N LEU A 25 -12.03 2.94 21.08
CA LEU A 25 -11.10 2.22 20.23
C LEU A 25 -11.45 0.73 20.18
N PRO A 26 -10.95 -0.04 19.19
CA PRO A 26 -11.19 -1.47 19.09
C PRO A 26 -10.71 -2.29 20.31
N ASP A 27 -9.74 -1.79 21.06
CA ASP A 27 -9.24 -2.39 22.31
C ASP A 27 -10.12 -2.09 23.54
N GLY A 28 -11.28 -1.44 23.33
CA GLY A 28 -12.20 -1.03 24.39
C GLY A 28 -11.83 0.28 25.11
N THR A 29 -10.68 0.88 24.81
CA THR A 29 -10.24 2.15 25.41
C THR A 29 -11.13 3.30 24.94
N THR A 30 -11.62 4.13 25.88
CA THR A 30 -12.35 5.35 25.53
C THR A 30 -11.40 6.56 25.48
N VAL A 31 -11.32 7.19 24.33
CA VAL A 31 -10.53 8.42 24.12
C VAL A 31 -11.48 9.63 24.12
N VAL A 32 -11.11 10.64 24.91
CA VAL A 32 -11.84 11.91 24.99
C VAL A 32 -11.02 13.00 24.33
N SER A 33 -11.64 13.74 23.43
CA SER A 33 -11.02 14.87 22.74
C SER A 33 -11.96 16.07 22.68
N HIS A 34 -11.38 17.29 22.60
CA HIS A 34 -12.19 18.47 22.33
C HIS A 34 -12.73 18.43 20.91
N ALA A 35 -14.00 18.84 20.75
CA ALA A 35 -14.58 19.06 19.44
C ALA A 35 -13.81 20.17 18.71
N PRO A 36 -13.43 19.99 17.45
CA PRO A 36 -12.81 21.05 16.69
C PRO A 36 -13.77 22.23 16.55
N PRO A 37 -13.24 23.46 16.52
CA PRO A 37 -14.07 24.65 16.34
C PRO A 37 -14.86 24.53 15.03
N LYS A 38 -16.12 24.99 15.05
CA LYS A 38 -16.95 25.00 13.84
C LYS A 38 -16.30 25.92 12.80
N GLU A 39 -15.71 25.33 11.77
CA GLU A 39 -15.20 26.10 10.64
C GLU A 39 -16.31 26.48 9.68
N THR A 40 -16.43 27.79 9.41
CA THR A 40 -17.32 28.28 8.35
C THR A 40 -16.79 27.90 6.96
N GLY A 41 -17.65 27.74 5.97
CA GLY A 41 -17.25 27.40 4.60
C GLY A 41 -16.19 28.35 4.00
N ARG A 42 -16.24 29.65 4.34
CA ARG A 42 -15.21 30.66 3.98
C ARG A 42 -13.82 30.33 4.54
N ARG A 43 -13.74 29.87 5.79
CA ARG A 43 -12.48 29.51 6.45
C ARG A 43 -11.85 28.28 5.84
N LYS A 44 -12.68 27.28 5.52
CA LYS A 44 -12.24 26.07 4.80
C LYS A 44 -11.69 26.39 3.40
N LYS A 45 -12.35 27.27 2.64
CA LYS A 45 -11.93 27.69 1.31
C LYS A 45 -10.58 28.40 1.36
N ARG A 46 -10.41 29.40 2.24
CA ARG A 46 -9.12 30.12 2.45
C ARG A 46 -7.99 29.21 2.90
N ALA A 47 -8.26 28.25 3.81
CA ALA A 47 -7.27 27.28 4.25
C ALA A 47 -6.81 26.36 3.10
N LYS A 48 -7.71 25.98 2.18
CA LYS A 48 -7.40 25.18 1.00
C LYS A 48 -6.55 25.96 -0.02
N GLU A 49 -6.83 27.25 -0.21
CA GLU A 49 -6.10 28.14 -1.13
C GLU A 49 -4.67 28.42 -0.64
N LYS A 50 -4.44 28.48 0.68
CA LYS A 50 -3.13 28.74 1.30
C LYS A 50 -2.22 27.51 1.38
N ARG A 51 -2.64 26.33 0.87
CA ARG A 51 -1.79 25.13 0.89
C ARG A 51 -0.58 25.29 -0.01
N SER A 52 0.59 24.89 0.51
CA SER A 52 1.81 24.84 -0.30
C SER A 52 1.67 23.86 -1.48
N PRO A 53 2.49 23.99 -2.54
CA PRO A 53 2.49 23.04 -3.65
C PRO A 53 2.64 21.59 -3.19
N ARG A 54 3.57 21.31 -2.26
CA ARG A 54 3.77 19.98 -1.65
C ARG A 54 2.53 19.46 -0.93
N GLN A 55 1.82 20.32 -0.21
CA GLN A 55 0.56 19.94 0.45
C GLN A 55 -0.55 19.61 -0.55
N LYS A 56 -0.62 20.34 -1.66
CA LYS A 56 -1.59 20.08 -2.73
C LYS A 56 -1.32 18.72 -3.37
N GLU A 57 -0.06 18.48 -3.75
CA GLU A 57 0.39 17.21 -4.33
C GLU A 57 0.12 16.03 -3.38
N HIS A 58 0.52 16.15 -2.12
CA HIS A 58 0.26 15.11 -1.12
C HIS A 58 -1.24 14.81 -0.97
N ASN A 59 -2.09 15.86 -0.94
CA ASN A 59 -3.54 15.68 -0.84
C ASN A 59 -4.14 15.02 -2.09
N GLU A 60 -3.59 15.29 -3.28
CA GLU A 60 -4.00 14.59 -4.51
C GLU A 60 -3.61 13.13 -4.48
N ARG A 61 -2.36 12.83 -4.12
CA ARG A 61 -1.88 11.44 -3.94
C ARG A 61 -2.73 10.71 -2.93
N PHE A 62 -2.97 11.31 -1.75
CA PHE A 62 -3.84 10.73 -0.73
C PHE A 62 -5.27 10.54 -1.23
N GLY A 63 -5.80 11.47 -2.01
CA GLY A 63 -7.12 11.35 -2.63
C GLY A 63 -7.24 10.16 -3.59
N LYS A 64 -6.18 9.86 -4.35
CA LYS A 64 -6.08 8.68 -5.22
C LYS A 64 -6.02 7.40 -4.37
N ALA A 65 -5.13 7.36 -3.37
CA ALA A 65 -4.99 6.25 -2.43
C ALA A 65 -6.30 5.94 -1.69
N ALA A 66 -7.01 6.98 -1.23
CA ALA A 66 -8.29 6.82 -0.55
C ALA A 66 -9.40 6.29 -1.47
N ARG A 67 -9.39 6.61 -2.76
CA ARG A 67 -10.32 6.00 -3.74
C ARG A 67 -10.00 4.54 -3.96
N TYR A 68 -8.73 4.21 -4.16
CA TYR A 68 -8.26 2.83 -4.25
C TYR A 68 -8.64 2.04 -3.00
N GLY A 69 -8.30 2.55 -1.80
CA GLY A 69 -8.59 1.88 -0.53
C GLY A 69 -10.08 1.56 -0.34
N ARG A 70 -10.99 2.47 -0.75
CA ARG A 70 -12.44 2.20 -0.69
C ARG A 70 -12.88 1.09 -1.63
N ALA A 71 -12.28 0.99 -2.80
CA ALA A 71 -12.61 -0.07 -3.76
C ALA A 71 -11.97 -1.41 -3.36
N ALA A 72 -10.73 -1.37 -2.87
CA ALA A 72 -9.91 -2.55 -2.61
C ALA A 72 -10.10 -3.16 -1.21
N GLN A 73 -10.74 -2.46 -0.25
CA GLN A 73 -10.90 -2.94 1.14
C GLN A 73 -11.63 -4.29 1.31
N VAL A 74 -12.32 -4.75 0.26
CA VAL A 74 -13.00 -6.05 0.24
C VAL A 74 -12.10 -7.17 -0.27
N HIS A 75 -10.87 -6.86 -0.71
CA HIS A 75 -9.92 -7.86 -1.20
C HIS A 75 -9.49 -8.79 -0.06
N PRO A 76 -9.48 -10.13 -0.27
CA PRO A 76 -9.21 -11.11 0.78
C PRO A 76 -7.94 -10.83 1.57
N VAL A 77 -6.84 -10.51 0.91
CA VAL A 77 -5.54 -10.21 1.55
C VAL A 77 -5.65 -9.09 2.58
N TYR A 78 -6.32 -7.97 2.24
CA TYR A 78 -6.48 -6.86 3.19
C TYR A 78 -7.44 -7.18 4.33
N VAL A 79 -8.45 -8.01 4.07
CA VAL A 79 -9.39 -8.49 5.10
C VAL A 79 -8.68 -9.40 6.09
N GLU A 80 -7.85 -10.32 5.63
CA GLU A 80 -7.05 -11.22 6.47
C GLU A 80 -6.05 -10.44 7.34
N LEU A 81 -5.34 -9.47 6.76
CA LEU A 81 -4.44 -8.61 7.51
C LEU A 81 -5.17 -7.78 8.58
N ALA A 82 -6.37 -7.29 8.28
CA ALA A 82 -7.18 -6.56 9.24
C ALA A 82 -7.70 -7.46 10.38
N ALA A 83 -7.97 -8.72 10.10
CA ALA A 83 -8.34 -9.70 11.11
C ALA A 83 -7.18 -10.01 12.07
N ALA A 84 -5.94 -10.01 11.57
CA ALA A 84 -4.72 -10.22 12.37
C ALA A 84 -4.32 -8.98 13.20
N GLU A 85 -4.68 -7.76 12.76
CA GLU A 85 -4.34 -6.50 13.44
C GLU A 85 -5.60 -5.68 13.79
N PRO A 86 -6.23 -5.88 14.96
CA PRO A 86 -7.53 -5.27 15.32
C PRO A 86 -7.55 -3.73 15.30
N MET A 87 -6.39 -3.07 15.41
CA MET A 87 -6.28 -1.60 15.37
C MET A 87 -6.27 -1.01 13.95
N LYS A 88 -6.17 -1.84 12.92
CA LYS A 88 -6.15 -1.43 11.52
C LYS A 88 -7.31 -2.05 10.76
N THR A 89 -7.84 -1.32 9.80
CA THR A 89 -8.91 -1.80 8.92
C THR A 89 -8.34 -2.25 7.58
N ALA A 90 -9.06 -3.08 6.84
CA ALA A 90 -8.71 -3.46 5.47
C ALA A 90 -8.48 -2.24 4.56
N TYR A 91 -9.25 -1.16 4.78
CA TYR A 91 -9.04 0.13 4.12
C TYR A 91 -7.66 0.72 4.43
N ASN A 92 -7.20 0.66 5.68
CA ASN A 92 -5.88 1.19 6.07
C ASN A 92 -4.74 0.42 5.39
N PHE A 93 -4.86 -0.91 5.28
CA PHE A 93 -3.90 -1.74 4.57
C PHE A 93 -3.88 -1.41 3.07
N ALA A 94 -5.04 -1.31 2.43
CA ALA A 94 -5.11 -0.95 1.02
C ALA A 94 -4.55 0.46 0.72
N VAL A 95 -4.80 1.45 1.60
CA VAL A 95 -4.19 2.79 1.46
C VAL A 95 -2.69 2.73 1.65
N LYS A 96 -2.19 1.93 2.61
CA LYS A 96 -0.75 1.75 2.84
C LYS A 96 -0.09 1.12 1.62
N ASP A 97 -0.67 0.08 1.05
CA ASP A 97 -0.22 -0.61 -0.15
C ASP A 97 -0.06 0.37 -1.34
N TRP A 98 -1.05 1.22 -1.55
CA TRP A 98 -1.03 2.20 -2.62
C TRP A 98 0.13 3.21 -2.53
N PHE A 99 0.68 3.47 -1.35
CA PHE A 99 1.80 4.40 -1.16
C PHE A 99 3.17 3.76 -1.35
N HIS A 100 3.27 2.45 -1.32
CA HIS A 100 4.52 1.70 -1.32
C HIS A 100 4.53 0.72 -2.49
N PRO A 101 5.09 1.12 -3.65
CA PRO A 101 5.25 0.20 -4.77
C PRO A 101 6.21 -0.94 -4.41
N PRO A 102 6.14 -2.08 -5.11
CA PRO A 102 7.03 -3.19 -4.87
C PRO A 102 8.49 -2.81 -5.18
N GLU A 103 9.44 -3.48 -4.55
CA GLU A 103 10.87 -3.30 -4.77
C GLU A 103 11.48 -4.59 -5.33
N ILE A 104 12.34 -4.47 -6.37
CA ILE A 104 13.13 -5.57 -6.91
C ILE A 104 14.56 -5.37 -6.40
N HIS A 105 15.04 -6.30 -5.57
CA HIS A 105 16.35 -6.23 -4.95
C HIS A 105 17.42 -6.92 -5.80
N ARG A 106 17.03 -7.98 -6.53
CA ARG A 106 17.97 -8.82 -7.28
C ARG A 106 17.32 -9.35 -8.55
N LEU A 107 18.11 -9.35 -9.60
CA LEU A 107 17.79 -9.99 -10.88
C LEU A 107 19.06 -10.68 -11.36
N GLU A 108 19.03 -11.98 -11.50
CA GLU A 108 20.19 -12.73 -11.94
C GLU A 108 19.78 -13.94 -12.78
N ARG A 109 20.76 -14.41 -13.59
CA ARG A 109 20.63 -15.66 -14.31
C ARG A 109 21.56 -16.69 -13.69
N GLN A 110 21.01 -17.81 -13.25
CA GLN A 110 21.75 -18.89 -12.63
C GLN A 110 21.25 -20.25 -13.12
N ASN A 111 22.14 -21.11 -13.57
CA ASN A 111 21.83 -22.49 -14.00
C ASN A 111 20.69 -22.57 -15.04
N GLY A 112 20.66 -21.63 -16.00
CA GLY A 112 19.63 -21.59 -17.04
C GLY A 112 18.27 -21.05 -16.58
N ARG A 113 18.16 -20.57 -15.31
CA ARG A 113 16.96 -19.92 -14.77
C ARG A 113 17.23 -18.44 -14.55
N ILE A 114 16.18 -17.65 -14.60
CA ILE A 114 16.18 -16.24 -14.17
C ILE A 114 15.54 -16.20 -12.80
N LEU A 115 16.27 -15.64 -11.84
CA LEU A 115 15.86 -15.47 -10.45
C LEU A 115 15.62 -13.98 -10.19
N VAL A 116 14.50 -13.68 -9.56
CA VAL A 116 14.12 -12.33 -9.15
C VAL A 116 13.78 -12.33 -7.68
N GLU A 117 14.42 -11.50 -6.90
CA GLU A 117 14.06 -11.23 -5.52
C GLU A 117 13.27 -9.93 -5.46
N ALA A 118 11.98 -10.01 -5.10
CA ALA A 118 11.09 -8.87 -5.07
C ALA A 118 10.24 -8.90 -3.79
N THR A 119 10.19 -7.74 -3.12
CA THR A 119 9.43 -7.54 -1.89
C THR A 119 8.39 -6.44 -2.05
N ASP A 120 7.40 -6.48 -1.21
CA ASP A 120 6.40 -5.44 -1.06
C ASP A 120 5.93 -5.37 0.40
N ASN A 121 5.35 -4.25 0.79
CA ASN A 121 4.85 -4.03 2.15
C ASN A 121 3.60 -4.84 2.50
N ILE A 122 2.89 -5.35 1.48
CA ILE A 122 1.72 -6.23 1.60
C ILE A 122 2.01 -7.53 0.85
N MET A 123 2.11 -7.48 -0.47
CA MET A 123 2.50 -8.63 -1.27
C MET A 123 2.85 -8.24 -2.72
N VAL A 124 3.88 -8.87 -3.26
CA VAL A 124 4.11 -8.89 -4.70
C VAL A 124 3.05 -9.81 -5.34
N ALA A 125 2.19 -9.23 -6.17
CA ALA A 125 1.08 -9.95 -6.79
C ALA A 125 1.54 -10.81 -7.97
N ARG A 126 2.53 -10.33 -8.74
CA ARG A 126 3.13 -11.07 -9.86
C ARG A 126 4.49 -10.48 -10.24
N VAL A 127 5.30 -11.31 -10.88
CA VAL A 127 6.56 -10.89 -11.50
C VAL A 127 6.55 -11.37 -12.94
N ARG A 128 6.89 -10.48 -13.87
CA ARG A 128 7.03 -10.77 -15.29
C ARG A 128 8.46 -10.56 -15.74
N ILE A 129 8.94 -11.48 -16.56
CA ILE A 129 10.26 -11.39 -17.19
C ILE A 129 10.05 -11.18 -18.68
N THR A 130 10.81 -10.25 -19.24
CA THR A 130 10.89 -9.98 -20.68
C THR A 130 12.34 -10.08 -21.11
N ILE A 131 12.63 -10.89 -22.09
CA ILE A 131 13.93 -11.06 -22.72
C ILE A 131 13.94 -10.27 -24.05
N LEU A 132 14.97 -9.46 -24.22
CA LEU A 132 15.10 -8.54 -25.33
C LEU A 132 16.41 -8.86 -26.10
N ASP A 133 16.40 -8.60 -27.41
CA ASP A 133 17.63 -8.57 -28.21
C ASP A 133 18.40 -7.25 -28.04
N HIS A 134 19.51 -7.10 -28.79
CA HIS A 134 20.32 -5.89 -28.78
C HIS A 134 19.59 -4.64 -29.29
N ASP A 135 18.56 -4.82 -30.10
CA ASP A 135 17.74 -3.74 -30.69
C ASP A 135 16.53 -3.40 -29.80
N GLY A 136 16.39 -4.06 -28.64
CA GLY A 136 15.27 -3.88 -27.71
C GLY A 136 13.97 -4.54 -28.14
N LYS A 137 14.02 -5.46 -29.11
CA LYS A 137 12.87 -6.25 -29.54
C LYS A 137 12.63 -7.40 -28.55
N ILE A 138 11.38 -7.64 -28.23
CA ILE A 138 10.99 -8.74 -27.34
C ILE A 138 11.20 -10.08 -28.04
N LEU A 139 12.05 -10.92 -27.47
CA LEU A 139 12.28 -12.29 -27.90
C LEU A 139 11.36 -13.26 -27.17
N GLU A 140 11.25 -13.10 -25.83
CA GLU A 140 10.41 -13.94 -24.98
C GLU A 140 9.82 -13.10 -23.85
N GLN A 141 8.61 -13.46 -23.40
CA GLN A 141 7.96 -12.87 -22.24
C GLN A 141 7.18 -13.92 -21.49
N GLY A 142 7.38 -13.98 -20.18
CA GLY A 142 6.68 -14.94 -19.32
C GLY A 142 6.45 -14.42 -17.92
N GLU A 143 5.54 -15.04 -17.19
CA GLU A 143 5.33 -14.78 -15.77
C GLU A 143 6.19 -15.74 -14.95
N ALA A 144 6.95 -15.17 -13.99
CA ALA A 144 7.76 -15.97 -13.08
C ALA A 144 6.86 -16.61 -12.02
N VAL A 145 7.25 -17.79 -11.57
CA VAL A 145 6.57 -18.51 -10.50
C VAL A 145 7.29 -18.24 -9.19
N ARG A 146 6.52 -18.01 -8.13
CA ARG A 146 7.09 -17.85 -6.79
C ARG A 146 7.67 -19.17 -6.31
N SER A 147 8.96 -19.21 -5.99
CA SER A 147 9.66 -20.41 -5.56
C SER A 147 9.73 -20.52 -4.03
N ALA A 148 10.45 -19.65 -3.35
CA ALA A 148 10.57 -19.63 -1.90
C ALA A 148 10.68 -18.21 -1.36
N GLY A 149 9.94 -17.87 -0.32
CA GLY A 149 9.98 -16.54 0.28
C GLY A 149 9.61 -15.45 -0.73
N ASP A 150 10.55 -14.53 -0.97
CA ASP A 150 10.40 -13.40 -1.89
C ASP A 150 11.08 -13.65 -3.25
N CYS A 151 11.50 -14.90 -3.51
CA CYS A 151 12.14 -15.31 -4.75
C CYS A 151 11.10 -15.79 -5.77
N TRP A 152 11.31 -15.35 -7.01
CA TRP A 152 10.53 -15.71 -8.18
C TRP A 152 11.46 -16.29 -9.24
N GLU A 153 11.03 -17.32 -9.96
CA GLU A 153 11.86 -17.95 -10.98
C GLU A 153 11.08 -18.22 -12.26
N ILE A 154 11.81 -18.18 -13.37
CA ILE A 154 11.35 -18.64 -14.68
C ILE A 154 12.51 -19.30 -15.41
N THR A 155 12.21 -20.35 -16.18
CA THR A 155 13.15 -21.00 -17.08
C THR A 155 12.90 -20.47 -18.49
N PRO A 156 13.73 -19.58 -19.03
CA PRO A 156 13.57 -19.07 -20.39
C PRO A 156 13.93 -20.12 -21.42
N GLN A 157 13.31 -20.03 -22.59
CA GLN A 157 13.63 -20.88 -23.73
C GLN A 157 14.63 -20.25 -24.70
N ILE A 158 14.77 -18.91 -24.62
CA ILE A 158 15.60 -18.13 -25.51
C ILE A 158 16.63 -17.34 -24.71
N GLU A 159 17.82 -17.16 -25.29
CA GLU A 159 18.83 -16.22 -24.79
C GLU A 159 18.67 -14.87 -25.49
N GLY A 160 18.89 -13.79 -24.74
CA GLY A 160 18.84 -12.43 -25.28
C GLY A 160 19.91 -11.56 -24.65
N ALA A 161 20.08 -10.36 -25.16
CA ALA A 161 21.06 -9.40 -24.67
C ALA A 161 20.66 -8.72 -23.36
N THR A 162 19.35 -8.57 -23.13
CA THR A 162 18.82 -7.83 -22.00
C THR A 162 17.66 -8.57 -21.37
N ILE A 163 17.67 -8.64 -20.04
CA ILE A 163 16.56 -9.19 -19.25
C ILE A 163 15.93 -8.04 -18.47
N ARG A 164 14.62 -7.90 -18.61
CA ARG A 164 13.82 -6.94 -17.84
C ARG A 164 12.84 -7.68 -16.92
N ALA A 165 12.98 -7.45 -15.63
CA ALA A 165 12.03 -7.90 -14.63
C ALA A 165 11.06 -6.77 -14.29
N GLU A 166 9.79 -7.11 -14.16
CA GLU A 166 8.73 -6.22 -13.72
C GLU A 166 7.99 -6.88 -12.56
N ALA A 167 7.87 -6.20 -11.41
CA ALA A 167 7.11 -6.66 -10.26
C ALA A 167 5.89 -5.75 -10.06
N TRP A 168 4.73 -6.34 -9.79
CA TRP A 168 3.47 -5.65 -9.50
C TRP A 168 2.97 -5.96 -8.10
N ASP A 169 2.43 -4.94 -7.44
CA ASP A 169 1.63 -5.06 -6.23
C ASP A 169 0.12 -5.29 -6.54
N LEU A 170 -0.69 -5.34 -5.48
CA LEU A 170 -2.15 -5.40 -5.59
C LEU A 170 -2.74 -4.07 -6.07
N ALA A 171 -2.07 -2.95 -5.80
CA ALA A 171 -2.47 -1.61 -6.23
C ALA A 171 -2.14 -1.32 -7.70
N LYS A 172 -1.53 -2.30 -8.41
CA LYS A 172 -1.10 -2.24 -9.82
C LYS A 172 0.05 -1.26 -10.06
N HIS A 173 0.82 -0.91 -9.03
CA HIS A 173 2.10 -0.26 -9.25
C HIS A 173 3.09 -1.26 -9.81
N VAL A 174 4.04 -0.76 -10.58
CA VAL A 174 5.05 -1.60 -11.21
C VAL A 174 6.44 -1.01 -10.97
N THR A 175 7.33 -1.86 -10.52
CA THR A 175 8.77 -1.57 -10.47
C THR A 175 9.49 -2.44 -11.48
N LYS A 176 10.49 -1.85 -12.14
CA LYS A 176 11.25 -2.50 -13.21
C LYS A 176 12.73 -2.50 -12.86
N LEU A 177 13.37 -3.62 -13.15
CA LEU A 177 14.82 -3.77 -13.10
C LEU A 177 15.30 -4.39 -14.41
N VAL A 178 16.42 -3.88 -14.94
CA VAL A 178 17.01 -4.33 -16.21
C VAL A 178 18.43 -4.85 -15.93
N MET A 179 18.77 -5.96 -16.54
CA MET A 179 20.09 -6.55 -16.51
C MET A 179 20.54 -6.80 -17.95
N GLU A 180 21.71 -6.28 -18.31
CA GLU A 180 22.41 -6.59 -19.57
C GLU A 180 23.24 -7.86 -19.40
N GLN A 181 23.30 -8.69 -20.44
CA GLN A 181 24.06 -9.95 -20.47
C GLN A 181 25.31 -9.85 -21.33
#